data_eb6d80c192a4e00164e211c578f3f765
#
_entry.id   eb6d80c192a4e00164e211c578f3f765
#
_cell.length_a   1.000
_cell.length_b   1.000
_cell.length_c   1.000
_cell.angle_alpha   90.00
_cell.angle_beta   90.00
_cell.angle_gamma   90.00
#
_symmetry.space_group_name_H-M   'P 1'
#
loop_
_entity.id
_entity.type
_entity.pdbx_description
1 polymer ?
#
loop_
_entity_poly.entity_id
_entity_poly.type
_entity_poly.pdbx_seq_one_letter_code
_entity_poly.pdbx_strand_id
1 'polypeptide(L)'
;MHTGVERLERRVRILVTLGLIVALSGLMLISVEPEIDLSVDQLMESPGEYEGETFRLHGTVQSMDMGGQSIILEGENATIHIDYSGTVLPSGVEDEKTISVRGELASVGDEWVMHAYEIKTGCPSKYEAEA
;
A
#
# COMPACT_ATOMS: atom_id res chain seq x y z
N MET A 1 -18.77 52.49 -19.86
CA MET A 1 -17.38 52.07 -19.70
C MET A 1 -17.16 51.11 -18.57
N HIS A 2 -17.79 51.30 -17.44
CA HIS A 2 -17.63 50.39 -16.31
C HIS A 2 -18.15 49.01 -16.57
N THR A 3 -19.20 48.88 -17.37
CA THR A 3 -19.78 47.55 -17.68
C THR A 3 -18.84 46.62 -18.45
N GLY A 4 -17.99 47.18 -19.31
CA GLY A 4 -17.02 46.37 -20.05
C GLY A 4 -15.92 45.81 -19.17
N VAL A 5 -15.42 46.65 -18.25
CA VAL A 5 -14.37 46.24 -17.30
C VAL A 5 -14.94 45.27 -16.28
N GLU A 6 -16.13 45.47 -15.81
CA GLU A 6 -16.79 44.59 -14.86
C GLU A 6 -17.04 43.20 -15.48
N ARG A 7 -17.45 43.15 -16.74
CA ARG A 7 -17.64 41.88 -17.44
C ARG A 7 -16.33 41.15 -17.63
N LEU A 8 -15.27 41.89 -17.93
CA LEU A 8 -13.95 41.29 -18.11
C LEU A 8 -13.44 40.75 -16.77
N GLU A 9 -13.59 41.50 -15.71
CA GLU A 9 -13.20 41.06 -14.37
C GLU A 9 -13.99 39.84 -13.94
N ARG A 10 -15.26 39.83 -14.22
CA ARG A 10 -16.12 38.68 -13.89
C ARG A 10 -15.69 37.43 -14.66
N ARG A 11 -15.43 37.58 -15.94
CA ARG A 11 -14.98 36.47 -16.77
C ARG A 11 -13.63 35.94 -16.32
N VAL A 12 -12.71 36.86 -16.03
CA VAL A 12 -11.39 36.51 -15.55
C VAL A 12 -11.49 35.81 -14.21
N ARG A 13 -12.33 36.31 -13.34
CA ARG A 13 -12.53 35.72 -12.02
C ARG A 13 -13.12 34.33 -12.12
N ILE A 14 -14.08 34.13 -12.99
CA ILE A 14 -14.68 32.81 -13.22
C ILE A 14 -13.66 31.85 -13.81
N LEU A 15 -12.86 32.29 -14.78
CA LEU A 15 -11.82 31.48 -15.40
C LEU A 15 -10.74 31.07 -14.42
N VAL A 16 -10.32 32.00 -13.56
CA VAL A 16 -9.31 31.71 -12.53
C VAL A 16 -9.85 30.71 -11.52
N THR A 17 -11.08 30.91 -11.08
CA THR A 17 -11.72 30.00 -10.14
C THR A 17 -11.87 28.61 -10.73
N LEU A 18 -12.32 28.54 -11.97
CA LEU A 18 -12.48 27.25 -12.68
C LEU A 18 -11.12 26.56 -12.86
N GLY A 19 -10.10 27.33 -13.25
CA GLY A 19 -8.75 26.80 -13.39
C GLY A 19 -8.18 26.28 -12.08
N LEU A 20 -8.43 26.98 -10.99
CA LEU A 20 -8.03 26.54 -9.66
C LEU A 20 -8.71 25.24 -9.27
N ILE A 21 -10.00 25.15 -9.51
CA ILE A 21 -10.77 23.95 -9.19
C ILE A 21 -10.25 22.75 -9.99
N VAL A 22 -9.99 22.94 -11.28
CA VAL A 22 -9.46 21.90 -12.14
C VAL A 22 -8.06 21.47 -11.70
N ALA A 23 -7.22 22.43 -11.36
CA ALA A 23 -5.85 22.15 -10.89
C ALA A 23 -5.86 21.40 -9.58
N LEU A 24 -6.68 21.81 -8.63
CA LEU A 24 -6.81 21.15 -7.33
C LEU A 24 -7.37 19.73 -7.49
N SER A 25 -8.36 19.57 -8.36
CA SER A 25 -8.94 18.26 -8.63
C SER A 25 -7.92 17.33 -9.28
N GLY A 26 -7.13 17.85 -10.21
CA GLY A 26 -6.06 17.09 -10.85
C GLY A 26 -4.99 16.67 -9.87
N LEU A 27 -4.57 17.57 -8.99
CA LEU A 27 -3.62 17.24 -7.93
C LEU A 27 -4.15 16.16 -7.00
N MET A 28 -5.44 16.25 -6.69
CA MET A 28 -6.07 15.27 -5.83
C MET A 28 -6.07 13.86 -6.45
N LEU A 29 -6.33 13.78 -7.74
CA LEU A 29 -6.31 12.54 -8.48
C LEU A 29 -4.91 11.94 -8.56
N ILE A 30 -3.89 12.78 -8.68
CA ILE A 30 -2.49 12.34 -8.72
C ILE A 30 -2.02 11.91 -7.33
N SER A 31 -2.46 12.62 -6.30
CA SER A 31 -2.03 12.37 -4.92
C SER A 31 -2.64 11.12 -4.33
N VAL A 32 -3.82 10.73 -4.77
CA VAL A 32 -4.50 9.55 -4.26
C VAL A 32 -4.12 8.36 -5.14
N GLU A 33 -3.08 7.69 -4.74
CA GLU A 33 -2.76 6.40 -5.36
C GLU A 33 -3.53 5.34 -4.58
N PRO A 34 -4.40 4.60 -5.25
CA PRO A 34 -5.10 3.52 -4.56
C PRO A 34 -4.09 2.46 -4.16
N GLU A 35 -4.03 2.18 -2.88
CA GLU A 35 -3.17 1.14 -2.36
C GLU A 35 -3.81 -0.22 -2.67
N ILE A 36 -3.07 -1.06 -3.37
CA ILE A 36 -3.54 -2.40 -3.69
C ILE A 36 -3.35 -3.26 -2.44
N ASP A 37 -4.41 -3.87 -1.99
CA ASP A 37 -4.39 -4.75 -0.83
C ASP A 37 -4.68 -6.18 -1.29
N LEU A 38 -3.72 -7.06 -1.08
CA LEU A 38 -3.78 -8.44 -1.55
C LEU A 38 -3.59 -9.42 -0.40
N SER A 39 -4.22 -10.58 -0.52
CA SER A 39 -3.87 -11.73 0.31
C SER A 39 -2.72 -12.49 -0.33
N VAL A 40 -2.06 -13.36 0.43
CA VAL A 40 -0.98 -14.18 -0.11
C VAL A 40 -1.48 -15.02 -1.27
N ASP A 41 -2.66 -15.58 -1.15
CA ASP A 41 -3.23 -16.42 -2.20
C ASP A 41 -3.49 -15.63 -3.49
N GLN A 42 -4.02 -14.42 -3.37
CA GLN A 42 -4.27 -13.56 -4.53
C GLN A 42 -2.98 -13.17 -5.23
N LEU A 43 -1.95 -12.86 -4.46
CA LEU A 43 -0.64 -12.52 -5.02
C LEU A 43 -0.05 -13.70 -5.77
N MET A 44 -0.10 -14.87 -5.17
CA MET A 44 0.55 -16.05 -5.72
C MET A 44 -0.20 -16.68 -6.89
N GLU A 45 -1.42 -16.22 -7.18
CA GLU A 45 -2.12 -16.62 -8.40
C GLU A 45 -1.45 -16.04 -9.65
N SER A 46 -0.94 -14.81 -9.54
CA SER A 46 -0.31 -14.13 -10.66
C SER A 46 0.78 -13.19 -10.16
N PRO A 47 1.84 -13.72 -9.54
CA PRO A 47 2.88 -12.87 -8.96
C PRO A 47 3.60 -12.00 -9.98
N GLY A 48 3.73 -12.46 -11.22
CA GLY A 48 4.37 -11.69 -12.27
C GLY A 48 3.68 -10.38 -12.60
N GLU A 49 2.39 -10.28 -12.34
CA GLU A 49 1.65 -9.03 -12.58
C GLU A 49 2.00 -7.95 -11.58
N TYR A 50 2.49 -8.33 -10.42
CA TYR A 50 2.81 -7.42 -9.33
C TYR A 50 4.30 -7.17 -9.14
N GLU A 51 5.13 -7.83 -9.94
CA GLU A 51 6.57 -7.65 -9.84
C GLU A 51 6.96 -6.19 -10.07
N GLY A 52 7.76 -5.65 -9.16
CA GLY A 52 8.19 -4.26 -9.23
C GLY A 52 7.17 -3.25 -8.75
N GLU A 53 5.98 -3.69 -8.37
CA GLU A 53 4.95 -2.80 -7.85
C GLU A 53 4.92 -2.81 -6.33
N THR A 54 4.53 -1.68 -5.76
CA THR A 54 4.37 -1.54 -4.32
C THR A 54 2.90 -1.77 -3.97
N PHE A 55 2.68 -2.64 -3.00
CA PHE A 55 1.32 -2.97 -2.56
C PHE A 55 1.36 -3.41 -1.10
N ARG A 56 0.18 -3.58 -0.54
CA ARG A 56 0.01 -4.10 0.82
C ARG A 56 -0.41 -5.55 0.74
N LEU A 57 0.29 -6.39 1.49
CA LEU A 57 0.02 -7.81 1.56
C LEU A 57 -0.35 -8.18 2.98
N HIS A 58 -1.39 -8.95 3.15
CA HIS A 58 -1.77 -9.44 4.47
C HIS A 58 -1.76 -10.97 4.47
N GLY A 59 -1.45 -11.53 5.61
CA GLY A 59 -1.41 -12.96 5.79
C GLY A 59 -0.98 -13.30 7.22
N THR A 60 -0.82 -14.58 7.46
CA THR A 60 -0.44 -15.09 8.78
C THR A 60 1.04 -15.48 8.79
N VAL A 61 1.73 -15.15 9.85
CA VAL A 61 3.15 -15.53 9.99
C VAL A 61 3.23 -17.03 10.22
N GLN A 62 3.83 -17.73 9.27
CA GLN A 62 4.07 -19.16 9.41
C GLN A 62 5.32 -19.42 10.24
N SER A 63 6.38 -18.67 9.94
CA SER A 63 7.63 -18.76 10.67
C SER A 63 8.44 -17.49 10.49
N MET A 64 9.41 -17.27 11.36
CA MET A 64 10.28 -16.13 11.33
C MET A 64 11.72 -16.55 11.43
N ASP A 65 12.58 -15.93 10.64
CA ASP A 65 14.02 -16.10 10.74
C ASP A 65 14.63 -14.76 11.15
N MET A 66 14.87 -14.61 12.44
CA MET A 66 15.41 -13.36 12.98
C MET A 66 16.83 -13.09 12.51
N GLY A 67 17.63 -14.14 12.35
CA GLY A 67 18.99 -14.00 11.86
C GLY A 67 19.05 -13.59 10.40
N GLY A 68 18.17 -14.15 9.59
CA GLY A 68 18.09 -13.81 8.17
C GLY A 68 17.19 -12.64 7.86
N GLN A 69 16.53 -12.09 8.86
CA GLN A 69 15.60 -10.98 8.71
C GLN A 69 14.51 -11.25 7.68
N SER A 70 13.93 -12.43 7.77
CA SER A 70 12.88 -12.85 6.87
C SER A 70 11.71 -13.47 7.63
N ILE A 71 10.55 -13.43 6.99
CA ILE A 71 9.31 -14.00 7.50
C ILE A 71 8.70 -14.82 6.38
N ILE A 72 8.14 -15.96 6.72
CA ILE A 72 7.30 -16.69 5.77
C ILE A 72 5.85 -16.37 6.12
N LEU A 73 5.19 -15.75 5.18
CA LEU A 73 3.80 -15.35 5.33
C LEU A 73 2.94 -16.34 4.57
N GLU A 74 1.88 -16.84 5.21
CA GLU A 74 1.01 -17.80 4.57
C GLU A 74 -0.41 -17.27 4.40
N GLY A 75 -1.03 -17.70 3.30
CA GLY A 75 -2.45 -17.56 3.09
C GLY A 75 -3.13 -18.90 3.34
N GLU A 76 -4.22 -19.17 2.67
CA GLU A 76 -4.91 -20.45 2.81
C GLU A 76 -4.21 -21.57 2.03
N ASN A 77 -3.67 -21.25 0.85
CA ASN A 77 -3.08 -22.26 -0.05
C ASN A 77 -1.67 -21.93 -0.53
N ALA A 78 -1.15 -20.76 -0.16
CA ALA A 78 0.14 -20.31 -0.66
C ALA A 78 0.97 -19.66 0.43
N THR A 79 2.26 -19.57 0.20
CA THR A 79 3.20 -18.90 1.09
C THR A 79 4.12 -18.00 0.28
N ILE A 80 4.69 -17.00 0.95
CA ILE A 80 5.65 -16.09 0.33
C ILE A 80 6.71 -15.69 1.35
N HIS A 81 7.93 -15.48 0.89
CA HIS A 81 9.01 -14.98 1.71
C HIS A 81 8.98 -13.47 1.76
N ILE A 82 9.08 -12.93 2.97
CA ILE A 82 9.12 -11.49 3.20
C ILE A 82 10.50 -11.14 3.75
N ASP A 83 11.21 -10.28 3.04
CA ASP A 83 12.51 -9.77 3.49
C ASP A 83 12.27 -8.42 4.16
N TYR A 84 12.52 -8.35 5.46
CA TYR A 84 12.35 -7.12 6.23
C TYR A 84 13.68 -6.46 6.65
N SER A 85 14.77 -6.80 5.96
CA SER A 85 16.07 -6.22 6.27
C SER A 85 16.11 -4.69 6.12
N GLY A 86 15.23 -4.14 5.30
CA GLY A 86 15.14 -2.70 5.10
C GLY A 86 14.18 -1.96 6.01
N THR A 87 13.58 -2.64 6.97
CA THR A 87 12.63 -2.00 7.89
C THR A 87 12.74 -2.60 9.28
N VAL A 88 12.10 -1.95 10.23
CA VAL A 88 12.08 -2.41 11.63
C VAL A 88 10.87 -3.30 11.84
N LEU A 89 11.11 -4.44 12.48
CA LEU A 89 10.03 -5.36 12.82
C LEU A 89 9.32 -4.82 14.07
N PRO A 90 8.02 -4.53 14.00
CA PRO A 90 7.31 -4.05 15.18
C PRO A 90 7.15 -5.14 16.23
N SER A 91 7.00 -4.73 17.48
CA SER A 91 6.72 -5.67 18.54
C SER A 91 5.32 -6.29 18.32
N GLY A 92 5.18 -7.53 18.64
CA GLY A 92 3.92 -8.24 18.43
C GLY A 92 3.88 -9.08 17.16
N VAL A 93 4.90 -9.00 16.32
CA VAL A 93 5.02 -9.92 15.18
C VAL A 93 5.53 -11.24 15.71
N GLU A 94 4.70 -12.24 15.65
CA GLU A 94 5.00 -13.58 16.15
C GLU A 94 4.40 -14.62 15.22
N ASP A 95 4.83 -15.86 15.37
CA ASP A 95 4.25 -16.97 14.62
C ASP A 95 2.74 -17.04 14.88
N GLU A 96 2.01 -17.38 13.85
CA GLU A 96 0.56 -17.52 13.86
C GLU A 96 -0.23 -16.21 13.99
N LYS A 97 0.46 -15.08 14.00
CA LYS A 97 -0.20 -13.76 14.02
C LYS A 97 -0.44 -13.25 12.60
N THR A 98 -1.55 -12.57 12.42
CA THR A 98 -1.84 -11.92 11.15
C THR A 98 -1.15 -10.57 11.11
N ILE A 99 -0.44 -10.30 10.03
CA ILE A 99 0.25 -9.04 9.83
C ILE A 99 -0.06 -8.48 8.45
N SER A 100 0.22 -7.21 8.29
CA SER A 100 0.10 -6.50 7.03
C SER A 100 1.47 -5.95 6.65
N VAL A 101 1.90 -6.22 5.44
CA VAL A 101 3.22 -5.82 4.94
C VAL A 101 3.04 -4.98 3.71
N ARG A 102 3.63 -3.81 3.73
CA ARG A 102 3.69 -2.94 2.55
C ARG A 102 5.08 -3.02 1.97
N GLY A 103 5.18 -3.31 0.70
CA GLY A 103 6.47 -3.46 0.06
C GLY A 103 6.37 -3.77 -1.41
N GLU A 104 7.48 -4.17 -1.97
CA GLU A 104 7.63 -4.41 -3.40
C GLU A 104 7.98 -5.87 -3.65
N LEU A 105 7.34 -6.48 -4.64
CA LEU A 105 7.61 -7.85 -5.01
C LEU A 105 8.78 -7.92 -5.99
N ALA A 106 9.69 -8.83 -5.73
CA ALA A 106 10.82 -9.08 -6.60
C ALA A 106 11.02 -10.58 -6.81
N SER A 107 11.64 -10.93 -7.92
CA SER A 107 12.02 -12.31 -8.19
C SER A 107 13.49 -12.48 -7.83
N VAL A 108 13.76 -13.42 -6.96
CA VAL A 108 15.12 -13.74 -6.52
C VAL A 108 15.36 -15.23 -6.83
N GLY A 109 16.15 -15.49 -7.88
CA GLY A 109 16.30 -16.84 -8.37
C GLY A 109 14.96 -17.36 -8.90
N ASP A 110 14.54 -18.50 -8.41
CA ASP A 110 13.26 -19.09 -8.80
C ASP A 110 12.13 -18.77 -7.82
N GLU A 111 12.41 -17.92 -6.83
CA GLU A 111 11.45 -17.60 -5.79
C GLU A 111 10.99 -16.17 -5.84
N TRP A 112 9.76 -15.94 -5.40
CA TRP A 112 9.21 -14.61 -5.22
C TRP A 112 9.47 -14.16 -3.80
N VAL A 113 10.04 -12.96 -3.66
CA VAL A 113 10.35 -12.35 -2.36
C VAL A 113 9.79 -10.94 -2.34
N MET A 114 9.12 -10.61 -1.26
CA MET A 114 8.63 -9.27 -1.05
C MET A 114 9.59 -8.51 -0.14
N HIS A 115 10.08 -7.37 -0.62
CA HIS A 115 10.93 -6.50 0.20
C HIS A 115 10.02 -5.55 0.98
N ALA A 116 9.98 -5.72 2.28
CA ALA A 116 9.08 -4.96 3.13
C ALA A 116 9.61 -3.55 3.37
N TYR A 117 8.74 -2.57 3.24
CA TYR A 117 9.01 -1.18 3.59
C TYR A 117 8.37 -0.84 4.93
N GLU A 118 7.26 -1.49 5.24
CA GLU A 118 6.51 -1.26 6.47
C GLU A 118 5.78 -2.53 6.87
N ILE A 119 5.84 -2.88 8.13
CA ILE A 119 5.12 -4.03 8.67
C ILE A 119 4.22 -3.51 9.78
N LYS A 120 2.94 -3.89 9.73
CA LYS A 120 1.98 -3.53 10.76
C LYS A 120 1.41 -4.79 11.38
N THR A 121 1.34 -4.79 12.68
CA THR A 121 0.68 -5.85 13.44
C THR A 121 -0.69 -5.38 13.87
N GLY A 122 -1.49 -6.32 14.24
CA GLY A 122 -2.81 -6.03 14.75
C GLY A 122 -3.79 -5.84 13.63
N CYS A 123 -4.87 -6.47 13.81
CA CYS A 123 -6.00 -6.48 12.94
C CYS A 123 -7.01 -5.49 13.52
N PRO A 124 -7.71 -4.70 12.71
CA PRO A 124 -8.76 -3.82 13.22
C PRO A 124 -9.81 -4.56 14.05
N SER A 125 -10.04 -5.81 13.75
CA SER A 125 -10.96 -6.66 14.50
C SER A 125 -10.56 -6.83 15.96
N LYS A 126 -9.31 -6.62 16.28
CA LYS A 126 -8.81 -6.68 17.62
C LYS A 126 -9.46 -5.60 18.50
N TYR A 127 -9.69 -4.44 17.94
CA TYR A 127 -10.37 -3.36 18.63
C TYR A 127 -11.85 -3.65 18.78
N GLU A 128 -12.42 -4.29 17.81
CA GLU A 128 -13.83 -4.70 17.85
C GLU A 128 -14.06 -5.72 18.95
N ALA A 129 -13.13 -6.63 19.13
CA ALA A 129 -13.21 -7.65 20.15
C ALA A 129 -13.17 -7.08 21.57
N GLU A 130 -12.49 -5.98 21.74
CA GLU A 130 -12.39 -5.30 23.02
C GLU A 130 -13.60 -4.41 23.32
N ALA A 131 -14.26 -4.00 22.30
CA ALA A 131 -15.46 -3.20 22.44
C ALA A 131 -16.65 -4.07 22.79
#